data_15626c0c4794c5bf15006a33110f41d8
#
_entry.id   15626c0c4794c5bf15006a33110f41d8
#
_cell.length_a   1.000
_cell.length_b   1.000
_cell.length_c   1.000
_cell.angle_alpha   90.00
_cell.angle_beta   90.00
_cell.angle_gamma   90.00
#
_symmetry.space_group_name_H-M   'P 1'
#
loop_
_entity.id
_entity.type
_entity.pdbx_description
1 polymer ?
#
loop_
_entity_poly.entity_id
_entity_poly.type
_entity_poly.pdbx_seq_one_letter_code
_entity_poly.pdbx_strand_id
1 'polypeptide(L)'
;SNNMIYQGSSHEALLKGEVKITSGLGLIDDVIIDTHFVQRGRIGRLFQAVVGNPKVLGIGLGEDTGLLITNNTKMEAIGSGLVILVDGREIKDTNLTQVELGQPISINHLVTHVLSIHDTFDLSTFKMHIHSSQYI
;
A
#
# COMPACT_ATOMS: atom_id res chain seq x y z
N SER A 1 17.89 0.45 -4.95
CA SER A 1 16.82 1.41 -4.79
C SER A 1 16.99 2.16 -3.47
N ASN A 2 16.81 3.44 -3.51
CA ASN A 2 16.96 4.28 -2.33
C ASN A 2 15.69 4.21 -1.50
N ASN A 3 15.87 3.88 -0.24
CA ASN A 3 14.77 3.88 0.70
C ASN A 3 14.87 5.16 1.52
N MET A 4 13.79 5.90 1.55
CA MET A 4 13.81 7.17 2.26
C MET A 4 12.51 7.34 3.02
N ILE A 5 12.61 7.32 4.35
CA ILE A 5 11.54 7.73 5.22
C ILE A 5 11.91 9.10 5.74
N TYR A 6 11.02 10.04 5.54
CA TYR A 6 11.20 11.35 6.09
C TYR A 6 10.28 11.51 7.29
N GLN A 7 10.87 11.66 8.47
CA GLN A 7 10.11 11.94 9.68
C GLN A 7 10.28 13.41 10.01
N GLY A 8 9.21 14.17 9.87
CA GLY A 8 9.23 15.58 10.22
C GLY A 8 9.06 15.82 11.71
N SER A 9 8.24 15.00 12.36
CA SER A 9 8.02 15.06 13.80
C SER A 9 7.83 13.65 14.32
N SER A 10 7.70 13.51 15.64
CA SER A 10 7.49 12.19 16.25
C SER A 10 6.19 11.51 15.80
N HIS A 11 5.30 12.25 15.15
CA HIS A 11 3.98 11.74 14.77
C HIS A 11 3.72 11.77 13.26
N GLU A 12 4.72 12.18 12.48
CA GLU A 12 4.55 12.27 11.02
C GLU A 12 5.65 11.51 10.31
N ALA A 13 5.28 10.83 9.25
CA ALA A 13 6.21 10.20 8.34
C ALA A 13 5.73 10.39 6.91
N LEU A 14 6.67 10.59 6.01
CA LEU A 14 6.41 10.75 4.59
C LEU A 14 7.05 9.60 3.81
N LEU A 15 6.24 8.90 3.03
CA LEU A 15 6.69 7.87 2.13
C LEU A 15 6.67 8.39 0.72
N LYS A 16 7.81 8.43 0.08
CA LYS A 16 7.93 8.85 -1.32
C LYS A 16 8.47 7.71 -2.18
N GLY A 17 8.22 7.85 -3.45
CA GLY A 17 8.41 6.92 -4.54
C GLY A 17 9.57 5.96 -4.56
N GLU A 18 10.56 6.02 -3.73
CA GLU A 18 11.62 5.02 -3.64
C GLU A 18 11.95 4.68 -2.20
N VAL A 19 10.90 4.57 -1.42
CA VAL A 19 11.04 4.39 0.02
C VAL A 19 10.73 2.96 0.39
N LYS A 20 11.53 2.43 1.26
CA LYS A 20 11.28 1.14 1.87
C LYS A 20 11.24 1.30 3.37
N ILE A 21 10.14 0.94 3.97
CA ILE A 21 10.00 0.93 5.41
C ILE A 21 10.17 -0.49 5.90
N THR A 22 10.97 -0.63 6.93
CA THR A 22 11.22 -1.95 7.51
C THR A 22 10.59 -2.12 8.88
N SER A 23 10.08 -1.07 9.48
CA SER A 23 9.45 -1.14 10.79
C SER A 23 8.06 -0.56 10.76
N GLY A 24 7.22 -1.06 11.63
CA GLY A 24 5.80 -0.86 11.60
C GLY A 24 5.31 0.58 11.59
N LEU A 25 4.14 0.74 11.04
CA LEU A 25 3.38 1.98 11.05
C LEU A 25 2.38 1.92 12.22
N GLY A 26 2.90 1.85 13.45
CA GLY A 26 2.06 1.78 14.64
C GLY A 26 1.23 0.50 14.72
N LEU A 27 0.07 0.48 14.08
CA LEU A 27 -0.86 -0.65 14.14
C LEU A 27 -0.55 -1.77 13.17
N ILE A 28 0.47 -1.61 12.33
CA ILE A 28 0.87 -2.61 11.35
C ILE A 28 2.31 -3.00 11.61
N ASP A 29 2.56 -4.29 11.81
CA ASP A 29 3.89 -4.79 12.10
C ASP A 29 4.83 -4.62 10.93
N ASP A 30 4.34 -4.86 9.71
CA ASP A 30 5.12 -4.75 8.51
C ASP A 30 4.33 -4.16 7.35
N VAL A 31 5.03 -3.50 6.45
CA VAL A 31 4.47 -3.06 5.17
C VAL A 31 5.39 -3.50 4.05
N ILE A 32 4.80 -3.78 2.90
CA ILE A 32 5.53 -4.03 1.66
C ILE A 32 5.28 -2.85 0.75
N ILE A 33 6.35 -2.18 0.31
CA ILE A 33 6.23 -1.03 -0.58
C ILE A 33 6.85 -1.39 -1.92
N ASP A 34 6.08 -1.22 -2.97
CA ASP A 34 6.54 -1.34 -4.33
C ASP A 34 6.38 0.01 -5.03
N THR A 35 7.46 0.48 -5.63
CA THR A 35 7.45 1.71 -6.40
C THR A 35 7.29 1.39 -7.88
N HIS A 36 6.84 2.37 -8.67
CA HIS A 36 6.59 2.16 -10.10
C HIS A 36 5.65 0.99 -10.38
N PHE A 37 4.71 0.74 -9.48
CA PHE A 37 3.83 -0.43 -9.57
C PHE A 37 2.94 -0.40 -10.83
N VAL A 38 2.71 0.77 -11.41
CA VAL A 38 1.94 0.90 -12.66
C VAL A 38 2.70 0.36 -13.86
N GLN A 39 4.01 0.16 -13.74
CA GLN A 39 4.77 -0.46 -14.80
C GLN A 39 4.39 -1.93 -14.95
N ARG A 40 4.68 -2.46 -16.15
CA ARG A 40 4.27 -3.82 -16.52
C ARG A 40 4.67 -4.86 -15.46
N GLY A 41 3.69 -5.59 -14.97
CA GLY A 41 3.89 -6.72 -14.07
C GLY A 41 4.08 -6.38 -12.59
N ARG A 42 4.20 -5.10 -12.24
CA ARG A 42 4.50 -4.72 -10.86
C ARG A 42 3.33 -4.93 -9.90
N ILE A 43 2.13 -4.64 -10.35
CA ILE A 43 0.95 -4.81 -9.50
C ILE A 43 0.74 -6.28 -9.12
N GLY A 44 0.99 -7.17 -10.06
CA GLY A 44 0.89 -8.61 -9.78
C GLY A 44 1.90 -9.06 -8.73
N ARG A 45 3.10 -8.49 -8.75
CA ARG A 45 4.12 -8.79 -7.75
C ARG A 45 3.69 -8.33 -6.36
N LEU A 46 3.06 -7.16 -6.28
CA LEU A 46 2.57 -6.65 -5.00
C LEU A 46 1.47 -7.57 -4.45
N PHE A 47 0.53 -7.98 -5.28
CA PHE A 47 -0.51 -8.93 -4.88
C PHE A 47 0.11 -10.24 -4.38
N GLN A 48 1.08 -10.76 -5.11
CA GLN A 48 1.74 -12.01 -4.75
C GLN A 48 2.46 -11.91 -3.41
N ALA A 49 3.13 -10.80 -3.16
CA ALA A 49 3.81 -10.55 -1.89
C ALA A 49 2.84 -10.49 -0.72
N VAL A 50 1.69 -9.85 -0.91
CA VAL A 50 0.65 -9.77 0.14
C VAL A 50 0.03 -11.14 0.40
N VAL A 51 -0.22 -11.93 -0.65
CA VAL A 51 -0.76 -13.28 -0.47
C VAL A 51 0.18 -14.14 0.35
N GLY A 52 1.48 -14.01 0.14
CA GLY A 52 2.49 -14.73 0.92
C GLY A 52 2.58 -14.25 2.36
N ASN A 53 2.07 -13.06 2.67
CA ASN A 53 2.09 -12.45 3.99
C ASN A 53 0.79 -11.68 4.25
N PRO A 54 -0.32 -12.37 4.52
CA PRO A 54 -1.63 -11.70 4.57
C PRO A 54 -1.79 -10.67 5.69
N LYS A 55 -0.91 -10.68 6.69
CA LYS A 55 -0.94 -9.69 7.78
C LYS A 55 -0.26 -8.38 7.42
N VAL A 56 0.42 -8.34 6.28
CA VAL A 56 1.17 -7.18 5.83
C VAL A 56 0.27 -6.33 4.95
N LEU A 57 0.42 -5.02 5.05
CA LEU A 57 -0.23 -4.10 4.12
C LEU A 57 0.70 -3.88 2.93
N GLY A 58 0.20 -4.14 1.73
CA GLY A 58 0.91 -3.83 0.50
C GLY A 58 0.62 -2.39 0.08
N ILE A 59 1.66 -1.66 -0.29
CA ILE A 59 1.55 -0.26 -0.74
C ILE A 59 2.25 -0.15 -2.09
N GLY A 60 1.49 0.19 -3.11
CA GLY A 60 2.02 0.50 -4.44
C GLY A 60 2.01 1.99 -4.67
N LEU A 61 3.16 2.57 -4.94
CA LEU A 61 3.30 4.00 -5.21
C LEU A 61 3.60 4.20 -6.68
N GLY A 62 2.75 4.97 -7.36
CA GLY A 62 3.00 5.41 -8.72
C GLY A 62 4.06 6.51 -8.75
N GLU A 63 4.39 6.96 -9.97
CA GLU A 63 5.28 8.09 -10.13
C GLU A 63 4.66 9.35 -9.55
N ASP A 64 5.47 10.22 -9.01
CA ASP A 64 5.05 11.47 -8.40
C ASP A 64 3.96 11.29 -7.36
N THR A 65 4.07 10.25 -6.56
CA THR A 65 3.13 9.98 -5.47
C THR A 65 3.86 9.72 -4.17
N GLY A 66 3.13 9.84 -3.09
CA GLY A 66 3.60 9.51 -1.77
C GLY A 66 2.43 9.34 -0.82
N LEU A 67 2.74 8.94 0.39
CA LEU A 67 1.80 8.87 1.50
C LEU A 67 2.34 9.67 2.66
N LEU A 68 1.56 10.60 3.15
CA LEU A 68 1.85 11.31 4.39
C LEU A 68 1.18 10.55 5.53
N ILE A 69 1.98 10.13 6.50
CA ILE A 69 1.48 9.35 7.63
C ILE A 69 1.54 10.22 8.87
N THR A 70 0.39 10.35 9.51
CA THR A 70 0.21 11.20 10.69
C THR A 70 -0.26 10.35 11.86
N ASN A 71 0.35 10.53 13.03
CA ASN A 71 -0.01 9.83 14.26
C ASN A 71 0.05 8.29 14.13
N ASN A 72 0.84 7.79 13.20
CA ASN A 72 0.97 6.36 12.90
C ASN A 72 -0.35 5.67 12.51
N THR A 73 -1.40 6.41 12.25
CA THR A 73 -2.71 5.84 11.95
C THR A 73 -3.33 6.36 10.66
N LYS A 74 -3.06 7.61 10.32
CA LYS A 74 -3.71 8.21 9.15
C LYS A 74 -2.73 8.32 8.00
N MET A 75 -3.10 7.81 6.85
CA MET A 75 -2.33 7.94 5.62
C MET A 75 -3.10 8.80 4.64
N GLU A 76 -2.43 9.79 4.06
CA GLU A 76 -3.01 10.66 3.05
C GLU A 76 -2.18 10.57 1.79
N ALA A 77 -2.84 10.34 0.65
CA ALA A 77 -2.16 10.32 -0.64
C ALA A 77 -1.80 11.75 -1.06
N ILE A 78 -0.56 11.91 -1.52
CA ILE A 78 -0.05 13.18 -2.03
C ILE A 78 0.57 12.97 -3.40
N GLY A 79 0.71 14.07 -4.14
CA GLY A 79 1.26 14.00 -5.49
C GLY A 79 0.19 13.77 -6.54
N SER A 80 0.62 13.64 -7.79
CA SER A 80 -0.30 13.63 -8.94
C SER A 80 -0.71 12.24 -9.40
N GLY A 81 -0.07 11.18 -8.88
CA GLY A 81 -0.36 9.81 -9.31
C GLY A 81 -1.30 9.08 -8.36
N LEU A 82 -1.23 7.77 -8.39
CA LEU A 82 -2.10 6.89 -7.63
C LEU A 82 -1.30 6.11 -6.59
N VAL A 83 -1.95 5.83 -5.48
CA VAL A 83 -1.48 4.89 -4.47
C VAL A 83 -2.45 3.72 -4.43
N ILE A 84 -1.91 2.50 -4.42
CA ILE A 84 -2.72 1.31 -4.24
C ILE A 84 -2.36 0.68 -2.90
N LEU A 85 -3.38 0.41 -2.10
CA LEU A 85 -3.25 -0.33 -0.84
C LEU A 85 -3.86 -1.71 -1.01
N VAL A 86 -3.12 -2.73 -0.62
CA VAL A 86 -3.56 -4.12 -0.76
C VAL A 86 -3.59 -4.75 0.62
N ASP A 87 -4.78 -5.16 1.03
CA ASP A 87 -5.03 -5.77 2.34
C ASP A 87 -5.38 -7.24 2.13
N GLY A 88 -4.52 -8.13 2.61
CA GLY A 88 -4.71 -9.57 2.46
C GLY A 88 -5.51 -10.25 3.55
N ARG A 89 -6.00 -9.52 4.55
CA ARG A 89 -6.61 -10.13 5.74
C ARG A 89 -7.92 -10.86 5.47
N GLU A 90 -8.61 -10.52 4.38
CA GLU A 90 -9.89 -11.13 4.03
C GLU A 90 -9.80 -12.15 2.91
N ILE A 91 -8.58 -12.52 2.51
CA ILE A 91 -8.38 -13.57 1.52
C ILE A 91 -9.02 -14.86 2.02
N LYS A 92 -9.85 -15.47 1.19
CA LYS A 92 -10.51 -16.74 1.52
C LYS A 92 -9.82 -17.93 0.88
N ASP A 93 -9.32 -17.76 -0.33
CA ASP A 93 -8.71 -18.87 -1.05
C ASP A 93 -7.67 -18.36 -2.04
N THR A 94 -6.64 -19.15 -2.23
CA THR A 94 -5.58 -18.90 -3.20
C THR A 94 -4.88 -20.20 -3.54
N ASN A 95 -4.33 -20.27 -4.73
CA ASN A 95 -3.53 -21.44 -5.15
C ASN A 95 -2.03 -21.23 -4.94
N LEU A 96 -1.62 -20.26 -4.13
CA LEU A 96 -0.20 -19.91 -3.98
C LEU A 96 0.69 -21.10 -3.65
N THR A 97 0.23 -21.99 -2.77
CA THR A 97 1.01 -23.16 -2.35
C THR A 97 0.99 -24.31 -3.37
N GLN A 98 0.16 -24.19 -4.39
CA GLN A 98 -0.04 -25.26 -5.40
C GLN A 98 0.65 -24.96 -6.71
N VAL A 99 1.21 -23.76 -6.87
CA VAL A 99 1.86 -23.35 -8.12
C VAL A 99 3.34 -23.17 -7.89
N GLU A 100 4.09 -23.33 -8.95
CA GLU A 100 5.53 -23.10 -8.92
C GLU A 100 5.85 -21.63 -9.15
N LEU A 101 7.07 -21.25 -8.79
CA LEU A 101 7.56 -19.90 -8.97
C LEU A 101 7.41 -19.48 -10.43
N GLY A 102 6.85 -18.29 -10.63
CA GLY A 102 6.65 -17.73 -11.96
C GLY A 102 5.33 -18.12 -12.61
N GLN A 103 4.58 -19.03 -12.03
CA GLN A 103 3.26 -19.40 -12.55
C GLN A 103 2.18 -18.43 -12.04
N PRO A 104 1.10 -18.28 -12.81
CA PRO A 104 -0.01 -17.41 -12.39
C PRO A 104 -0.63 -17.88 -11.09
N ILE A 105 -1.00 -16.93 -10.25
CA ILE A 105 -1.72 -17.22 -9.01
C ILE A 105 -3.15 -16.72 -9.10
N SER A 106 -4.02 -17.39 -8.38
CA SER A 106 -5.41 -17.00 -8.23
C SER A 106 -5.66 -16.61 -6.79
N ILE A 107 -6.45 -15.55 -6.57
CA ILE A 107 -6.74 -15.04 -5.25
C ILE A 107 -8.19 -14.60 -5.25
N ASN A 108 -8.95 -14.98 -4.23
CA ASN A 108 -10.26 -14.39 -4.04
C ASN A 108 -10.29 -13.53 -2.78
N HIS A 109 -11.20 -12.58 -2.77
CA HIS A 109 -11.41 -11.65 -1.65
C HIS A 109 -10.16 -10.86 -1.25
N LEU A 110 -9.40 -10.41 -2.24
CA LEU A 110 -8.30 -9.49 -2.01
C LEU A 110 -8.85 -8.06 -1.99
N VAL A 111 -8.77 -7.42 -0.84
CA VAL A 111 -9.26 -6.05 -0.68
C VAL A 111 -8.20 -5.08 -1.18
N THR A 112 -8.59 -4.22 -2.10
CA THR A 112 -7.70 -3.24 -2.71
C THR A 112 -8.34 -1.86 -2.69
N HIS A 113 -7.56 -0.87 -2.27
CA HIS A 113 -7.99 0.53 -2.28
C HIS A 113 -7.09 1.32 -3.22
N VAL A 114 -7.67 2.23 -3.97
CA VAL A 114 -6.93 3.11 -4.86
C VAL A 114 -7.15 4.54 -4.38
N LEU A 115 -6.05 5.21 -4.03
CA LEU A 115 -6.10 6.57 -3.50
C LEU A 115 -5.46 7.53 -4.50
N SER A 116 -6.09 8.68 -4.68
CA SER A 116 -5.52 9.84 -5.34
C SER A 116 -5.33 10.95 -4.32
N ILE A 117 -4.78 12.07 -4.78
CA ILE A 117 -4.39 13.17 -3.89
C ILE A 117 -5.51 13.54 -2.91
N HIS A 118 -5.17 13.67 -1.65
CA HIS A 118 -6.02 14.01 -0.50
C HIS A 118 -6.94 12.89 0.00
N ASP A 119 -7.04 11.77 -0.71
CA ASP A 119 -7.73 10.61 -0.15
C ASP A 119 -6.94 10.06 1.04
N THR A 120 -7.66 9.55 2.03
CA THR A 120 -7.04 9.07 3.25
C THR A 120 -7.41 7.62 3.54
N PHE A 121 -6.57 6.97 4.31
CA PHE A 121 -6.81 5.62 4.81
C PHE A 121 -6.45 5.58 6.28
N ASP A 122 -7.35 5.06 7.09
CA ASP A 122 -7.17 4.96 8.54
C ASP A 122 -6.73 3.56 8.91
N LEU A 123 -5.52 3.44 9.44
CA LEU A 123 -4.96 2.16 9.85
C LEU A 123 -5.65 1.57 11.09
N SER A 124 -6.32 2.40 11.89
CA SER A 124 -7.02 1.90 13.07
C SER A 124 -8.32 1.19 12.72
N THR A 125 -8.98 1.61 11.66
CA THR A 125 -10.25 1.06 11.20
C THR A 125 -10.15 0.30 9.90
N PHE A 126 -9.05 0.43 9.19
CA PHE A 126 -8.84 -0.08 7.82
C PHE A 126 -9.90 0.41 6.86
N LYS A 127 -10.26 1.67 6.99
CA LYS A 127 -11.24 2.30 6.11
C LYS A 127 -10.62 3.43 5.31
N MET A 128 -10.97 3.45 4.04
CA MET A 128 -10.61 4.53 3.14
C MET A 128 -11.65 5.62 3.16
N HIS A 129 -11.19 6.86 3.06
CA HIS A 129 -12.06 8.02 2.94
C HIS A 129 -11.68 8.78 1.67
N ILE A 130 -12.62 8.89 0.76
CA ILE A 130 -12.41 9.62 -0.49
C ILE A 130 -12.62 11.10 -0.22
N HIS A 131 -11.63 11.90 -0.61
CA HIS A 131 -11.69 13.34 -0.43
C HIS A 131 -12.83 13.92 -1.26
N SER A 132 -13.69 14.67 -0.60
CA SER A 132 -14.82 15.28 -1.28
C SER A 132 -14.32 16.45 -2.14
N SER A 133 -14.48 16.31 -3.44
CA SER A 133 -14.21 17.41 -4.37
C SER A 133 -15.46 18.25 -4.51
N GLN A 134 -15.28 19.59 -4.56
CA GLN A 134 -16.38 20.49 -4.84
C GLN A 134 -16.60 20.71 -6.33
N TYR A 135 -15.82 20.03 -7.15
CA TYR A 135 -16.03 20.03 -8.60
C TYR A 135 -16.96 18.91 -8.96
N ILE A 136 -17.88 19.25 -9.74
CA ILE A 136 -18.76 18.26 -10.34
C ILE A 136 -18.98 18.62 -11.80
#